data_95efc383e7f4c4d1bae6c8c0c83d3718
#
_entry.id   95efc383e7f4c4d1bae6c8c0c83d3718
#
_cell.length_a   1.000
_cell.length_b   1.000
_cell.length_c   1.000
_cell.angle_alpha   90.00
_cell.angle_beta   90.00
_cell.angle_gamma   90.00
#
_symmetry.space_group_name_H-M   'P 1'
#
loop_
_entity.id
_entity.type
_entity.pdbx_description
1 polymer ?
#
loop_
_entity_poly.entity_id
_entity_poly.type
_entity_poly.pdbx_seq_one_letter_code
_entity_poly.pdbx_strand_id
1 'polypeptide(L)'
;LNMGIRDGTLTVRVPYGCSKQQLESFINNNLGWIKEQKDKAAVGLPKDFCDGERLRLLGNELTLTLVQADKYFSPKIEDGKLLIAVNKTSDQTYVKEQTTKFINDLTVAEITKSMQKMSASTGLVPEKVTIKPLTASWGRCISNRHISINSKLIVFRRECIDYVCLHELCHLV
;
A
#
# COMPACT_ATOMS: atom_id res chain seq x y z
N LEU A 1 -22.31 14.04 12.68
CA LEU A 1 -21.41 14.20 11.51
C LEU A 1 -20.19 13.31 11.69
N ASN A 2 -19.82 12.57 10.68
CA ASN A 2 -18.62 11.72 10.66
C ASN A 2 -17.88 11.97 9.35
N MET A 3 -16.53 11.97 9.39
CA MET A 3 -15.72 12.17 8.19
C MET A 3 -14.60 11.14 8.10
N GLY A 4 -14.15 10.89 6.89
CA GLY A 4 -13.02 10.02 6.59
C GLY A 4 -12.37 10.41 5.26
N ILE A 5 -11.12 10.03 5.09
CA ILE A 5 -10.40 10.18 3.81
C ILE A 5 -10.11 8.80 3.25
N ARG A 6 -10.52 8.56 2.00
CA ARG A 6 -10.23 7.34 1.27
C ARG A 6 -9.71 7.73 -0.12
N ASP A 7 -8.55 7.21 -0.49
CA ASP A 7 -7.89 7.49 -1.78
C ASP A 7 -7.75 9.00 -2.07
N GLY A 8 -7.39 9.80 -1.03
CA GLY A 8 -7.27 11.26 -1.13
C GLY A 8 -8.59 12.03 -1.16
N THR A 9 -9.72 11.35 -1.22
CA THR A 9 -11.07 11.96 -1.26
C THR A 9 -11.66 12.06 0.14
N LEU A 10 -12.03 13.28 0.55
CA LEU A 10 -12.76 13.52 1.78
C LEU A 10 -14.23 13.08 1.60
N THR A 11 -14.68 12.18 2.46
CA THR A 11 -16.08 11.78 2.54
C THR A 11 -16.65 12.23 3.88
N VAL A 12 -17.75 12.98 3.86
CA VAL A 12 -18.47 13.39 5.07
C VAL A 12 -19.85 12.74 5.05
N ARG A 13 -20.15 11.97 6.11
CA ARG A 13 -21.48 11.40 6.33
C ARG A 13 -22.28 12.34 7.21
N VAL A 14 -23.44 12.77 6.72
CA VAL A 14 -24.34 13.70 7.39
C VAL A 14 -25.66 13.00 7.71
N PRO A 15 -26.27 13.25 8.90
CA PRO A 15 -27.63 12.79 9.18
C PRO A 15 -28.64 13.55 8.31
N TYR A 16 -29.79 12.94 8.13
CA TYR A 16 -30.91 13.59 7.43
C TYR A 16 -31.31 14.88 8.17
N GLY A 17 -31.47 15.99 7.44
CA GLY A 17 -31.80 17.30 7.99
C GLY A 17 -30.61 18.16 8.42
N CYS A 18 -29.36 17.71 8.21
CA CYS A 18 -28.17 18.55 8.47
C CYS A 18 -28.17 19.76 7.52
N SER A 19 -28.07 20.98 8.08
CA SER A 19 -27.99 22.20 7.28
C SER A 19 -26.63 22.38 6.64
N LYS A 20 -26.57 23.11 5.51
CA LYS A 20 -25.32 23.45 4.82
C LYS A 20 -24.34 24.19 5.77
N GLN A 21 -24.84 25.10 6.59
CA GLN A 21 -24.02 25.83 7.58
C GLN A 21 -23.40 24.91 8.62
N GLN A 22 -24.13 23.91 9.12
CA GLN A 22 -23.60 22.93 10.08
C GLN A 22 -22.52 22.07 9.45
N LEU A 23 -22.68 21.69 8.17
CA LEU A 23 -21.68 20.93 7.42
C LEU A 23 -20.41 21.75 7.19
N GLU A 24 -20.54 23.00 6.75
CA GLU A 24 -19.41 23.92 6.53
C GLU A 24 -18.64 24.19 7.82
N SER A 25 -19.35 24.49 8.93
CA SER A 25 -18.73 24.67 10.24
C SER A 25 -17.98 23.43 10.71
N PHE A 26 -18.57 22.24 10.51
CA PHE A 26 -17.91 20.98 10.86
C PHE A 26 -16.65 20.75 10.06
N ILE A 27 -16.64 21.02 8.75
CA ILE A 27 -15.46 20.89 7.90
C ILE A 27 -14.40 21.91 8.33
N ASN A 28 -14.78 23.17 8.53
CA ASN A 28 -13.88 24.25 8.92
C ASN A 28 -13.19 23.99 10.26
N ASN A 29 -13.93 23.50 11.25
CA ASN A 29 -13.40 23.14 12.58
C ASN A 29 -12.42 21.96 12.53
N ASN A 30 -12.40 21.21 11.43
CA ASN A 30 -11.57 20.01 11.27
C ASN A 30 -10.53 20.15 10.13
N LEU A 31 -10.30 21.35 9.61
CA LEU A 31 -9.35 21.59 8.50
C LEU A 31 -7.94 21.10 8.82
N GLY A 32 -7.47 21.29 10.05
CA GLY A 32 -6.15 20.80 10.50
C GLY A 32 -6.05 19.28 10.39
N TRP A 33 -7.05 18.57 10.92
CA TRP A 33 -7.14 17.11 10.81
C TRP A 33 -7.25 16.64 9.35
N ILE A 34 -8.07 17.32 8.54
CA ILE A 34 -8.23 16.98 7.12
C ILE A 34 -6.89 17.09 6.38
N LYS A 35 -6.14 18.20 6.63
CA LYS A 35 -4.81 18.41 6.03
C LYS A 35 -3.85 17.30 6.45
N GLU A 36 -3.76 17.04 7.75
CA GLU A 36 -2.89 15.97 8.30
C GLU A 36 -3.23 14.60 7.71
N GLN A 37 -4.53 14.25 7.60
CA GLN A 37 -4.94 12.98 7.03
C GLN A 37 -4.70 12.91 5.51
N LYS A 38 -4.87 14.01 4.79
CA LYS A 38 -4.51 14.09 3.36
C LYS A 38 -3.02 13.90 3.16
N ASP A 39 -2.19 14.55 3.98
CA ASP A 39 -0.74 14.42 3.91
C ASP A 39 -0.30 12.97 4.25
N LYS A 40 -0.92 12.33 5.25
CA LYS A 40 -0.69 10.92 5.58
C LYS A 40 -1.18 9.96 4.48
N ALA A 41 -2.34 10.23 3.89
CA ALA A 41 -2.92 9.40 2.83
C ALA A 41 -2.22 9.63 1.47
N ALA A 42 -1.53 10.77 1.29
CA ALA A 42 -0.81 11.08 0.07
C ALA A 42 0.41 10.17 -0.17
N VAL A 43 0.96 9.58 0.92
CA VAL A 43 2.13 8.69 0.81
C VAL A 43 1.66 7.24 0.76
N GLY A 44 1.48 6.75 -0.44
CA GLY A 44 1.14 5.36 -0.75
C GLY A 44 2.11 4.76 -1.77
N LEU A 45 1.59 4.03 -2.74
CA LEU A 45 2.37 3.64 -3.91
C LEU A 45 2.56 4.85 -4.84
N PRO A 46 3.66 4.91 -5.62
CA PRO A 46 3.93 6.02 -6.52
C PRO A 46 2.83 6.14 -7.58
N LYS A 47 2.57 7.35 -8.04
CA LYS A 47 1.54 7.69 -9.04
C LYS A 47 2.14 8.26 -10.31
N ASP A 48 3.07 9.16 -10.14
CA ASP A 48 3.68 9.93 -11.24
C ASP A 48 5.03 9.36 -11.68
N PHE A 49 5.66 8.53 -10.85
CA PHE A 49 6.95 7.87 -11.11
C PHE A 49 8.05 8.86 -11.49
N CYS A 50 8.07 10.01 -10.83
CA CYS A 50 9.06 11.06 -11.06
C CYS A 50 10.13 11.09 -9.96
N ASP A 51 11.27 11.69 -10.26
CA ASP A 51 12.33 11.89 -9.28
C ASP A 51 11.84 12.75 -8.11
N GLY A 52 12.18 12.36 -6.89
CA GLY A 52 11.72 13.01 -5.67
C GLY A 52 10.32 12.62 -5.20
N GLU A 53 9.57 11.79 -5.94
CA GLU A 53 8.24 11.35 -5.49
C GLU A 53 8.32 10.51 -4.21
N ARG A 54 7.44 10.83 -3.25
CA ARG A 54 7.36 10.10 -1.97
C ARG A 54 6.46 8.88 -2.12
N LEU A 55 6.91 7.75 -1.59
CA LEU A 55 6.16 6.51 -1.56
C LEU A 55 6.30 5.85 -0.18
N ARG A 56 5.46 4.85 0.09
CA ARG A 56 5.53 4.08 1.34
C ARG A 56 5.61 2.60 1.05
N LEU A 57 6.62 1.93 1.59
CA LEU A 57 6.76 0.48 1.54
C LEU A 57 7.12 -0.05 2.93
N LEU A 58 6.45 -1.11 3.35
CA LEU A 58 6.66 -1.78 4.65
C LEU A 58 6.59 -0.81 5.84
N GLY A 59 5.72 0.21 5.74
CA GLY A 59 5.53 1.23 6.76
C GLY A 59 6.54 2.38 6.72
N ASN A 60 7.61 2.27 5.93
CA ASN A 60 8.64 3.29 5.80
C ASN A 60 8.30 4.24 4.64
N GLU A 61 8.47 5.53 4.87
CA GLU A 61 8.45 6.53 3.81
C GLU A 61 9.78 6.53 3.07
N LEU A 62 9.72 6.47 1.75
CA LEU A 62 10.84 6.46 0.85
C LEU A 62 10.69 7.56 -0.18
N THR A 63 11.81 7.99 -0.76
CA THR A 63 11.83 8.88 -1.92
C THR A 63 12.29 8.10 -3.15
N LEU A 64 11.50 8.11 -4.21
CA LEU A 64 11.91 7.61 -5.51
C LEU A 64 13.06 8.48 -6.02
N THR A 65 14.20 7.88 -6.31
CA THR A 65 15.39 8.60 -6.74
C THR A 65 15.95 7.99 -8.02
N LEU A 66 16.02 8.81 -9.06
CA LEU A 66 16.55 8.41 -10.35
C LEU A 66 18.06 8.65 -10.39
N VAL A 67 18.82 7.59 -10.56
CA VAL A 67 20.28 7.65 -10.55
C VAL A 67 20.82 7.48 -11.99
N GLN A 68 21.47 8.52 -12.50
CA GLN A 68 22.17 8.41 -13.78
C GLN A 68 23.31 7.41 -13.66
N ALA A 69 23.26 6.36 -14.42
CA ALA A 69 24.24 5.29 -14.37
C ALA A 69 24.61 4.80 -15.77
N ASP A 70 25.92 4.64 -16.02
CA ASP A 70 26.44 4.05 -17.25
C ASP A 70 26.21 2.53 -17.30
N LYS A 71 26.14 1.89 -16.09
CA LYS A 71 25.83 0.48 -15.95
C LYS A 71 24.50 0.31 -15.21
N TYR A 72 23.64 -0.55 -15.74
CA TYR A 72 22.41 -0.93 -15.09
C TYR A 72 22.69 -1.58 -13.73
N PHE A 73 21.88 -1.21 -12.74
CA PHE A 73 21.73 -1.94 -11.48
C PHE A 73 20.25 -2.18 -11.18
N SER A 74 19.95 -3.28 -10.53
CA SER A 74 18.57 -3.60 -10.14
C SER A 74 18.05 -2.58 -9.12
N PRO A 75 16.79 -2.17 -9.20
CA PRO A 75 16.19 -1.28 -8.22
C PRO A 75 16.45 -1.77 -6.79
N LYS A 76 16.82 -0.85 -5.88
CA LYS A 76 17.14 -1.17 -4.48
C LYS A 76 16.70 -0.06 -3.54
N ILE A 77 16.46 -0.43 -2.27
CA ILE A 77 16.19 0.51 -1.20
C ILE A 77 17.47 0.74 -0.42
N GLU A 78 17.88 1.99 -0.29
CA GLU A 78 19.07 2.42 0.43
C GLU A 78 18.85 3.82 1.00
N ASP A 79 19.20 4.04 2.27
CA ASP A 79 19.12 5.34 2.97
C ASP A 79 17.77 6.07 2.79
N GLY A 80 16.65 5.35 2.92
CA GLY A 80 15.32 5.94 2.78
C GLY A 80 14.93 6.30 1.33
N LYS A 81 15.65 5.79 0.36
CA LYS A 81 15.41 6.03 -1.06
C LYS A 81 15.16 4.72 -1.80
N LEU A 82 14.26 4.75 -2.77
CA LEU A 82 14.13 3.72 -3.79
C LEU A 82 14.91 4.19 -5.02
N LEU A 83 16.06 3.57 -5.26
CA LEU A 83 16.98 3.95 -6.33
C LEU A 83 16.64 3.19 -7.62
N ILE A 84 16.44 3.92 -8.71
CA ILE A 84 16.21 3.40 -10.06
C ILE A 84 17.33 3.88 -10.97
N ALA A 85 18.03 2.95 -11.59
CA ALA A 85 19.05 3.28 -12.59
C ALA A 85 18.38 3.80 -13.87
N VAL A 86 18.80 4.97 -14.33
CA VAL A 86 18.35 5.58 -15.57
C VAL A 86 19.54 6.00 -16.43
N ASN A 87 19.35 6.10 -17.74
CA ASN A 87 20.31 6.63 -18.69
C ASN A 87 19.66 7.69 -19.59
N LYS A 88 20.37 8.21 -20.56
CA LYS A 88 19.88 9.27 -21.44
C LYS A 88 18.66 8.88 -22.30
N THR A 89 18.41 7.58 -22.48
CA THR A 89 17.26 7.06 -23.25
C THR A 89 16.11 6.58 -22.38
N SER A 90 16.26 6.60 -21.06
CA SER A 90 15.21 6.18 -20.13
C SER A 90 14.12 7.25 -20.09
N ASP A 91 12.91 6.84 -20.44
CA ASP A 91 11.71 7.66 -20.36
C ASP A 91 10.91 7.33 -19.07
N GLN A 92 9.81 8.03 -18.88
CA GLN A 92 8.94 7.82 -17.74
C GLN A 92 8.30 6.41 -17.75
N THR A 93 8.08 5.84 -18.92
CA THR A 93 7.53 4.48 -19.06
C THR A 93 8.50 3.46 -18.47
N TYR A 94 9.78 3.59 -18.78
CA TYR A 94 10.84 2.76 -18.22
C TYR A 94 10.89 2.86 -16.69
N VAL A 95 10.90 4.08 -16.15
CA VAL A 95 10.90 4.30 -14.67
C VAL A 95 9.70 3.65 -14.02
N LYS A 96 8.52 3.82 -14.61
CA LYS A 96 7.27 3.19 -14.13
C LYS A 96 7.36 1.67 -14.13
N GLU A 97 7.84 1.07 -15.20
CA GLU A 97 7.98 -0.37 -15.33
C GLU A 97 8.96 -0.93 -14.28
N GLN A 98 10.16 -0.34 -14.16
CA GLN A 98 11.16 -0.79 -13.20
C GLN A 98 10.66 -0.65 -11.76
N THR A 99 10.06 0.47 -11.45
CA THR A 99 9.50 0.73 -10.10
C THR A 99 8.36 -0.22 -9.79
N THR A 100 7.42 -0.40 -10.72
CA THR A 100 6.27 -1.29 -10.54
C THR A 100 6.70 -2.74 -10.38
N LYS A 101 7.64 -3.19 -11.21
CA LYS A 101 8.20 -4.54 -11.11
C LYS A 101 8.84 -4.78 -9.75
N PHE A 102 9.71 -3.87 -9.31
CA PHE A 102 10.36 -3.96 -7.99
C PHE A 102 9.34 -4.04 -6.86
N ILE A 103 8.34 -3.16 -6.86
CA ILE A 103 7.29 -3.15 -5.82
C ILE A 103 6.49 -4.46 -5.84
N ASN A 104 6.15 -4.98 -7.01
CA ASN A 104 5.43 -6.24 -7.15
C ASN A 104 6.27 -7.42 -6.62
N ASP A 105 7.54 -7.51 -7.01
CA ASP A 105 8.45 -8.57 -6.57
C ASP A 105 8.62 -8.53 -5.04
N LEU A 106 8.82 -7.34 -4.47
CA LEU A 106 8.89 -7.13 -3.02
C LEU A 106 7.57 -7.53 -2.34
N THR A 107 6.43 -7.16 -2.92
CA THR A 107 5.10 -7.50 -2.39
C THR A 107 4.89 -9.01 -2.31
N VAL A 108 5.22 -9.71 -3.39
CA VAL A 108 5.10 -11.17 -3.43
C VAL A 108 6.03 -11.81 -2.40
N ALA A 109 7.27 -11.36 -2.32
CA ALA A 109 8.25 -11.90 -1.37
C ALA A 109 7.81 -11.71 0.09
N GLU A 110 7.40 -10.50 0.48
CA GLU A 110 7.03 -10.18 1.87
C GLU A 110 5.73 -10.88 2.29
N ILE A 111 4.71 -10.90 1.44
CA ILE A 111 3.44 -11.58 1.76
C ILE A 111 3.64 -13.09 1.80
N THR A 112 4.42 -13.67 0.88
CA THR A 112 4.73 -15.12 0.90
C THR A 112 5.49 -15.49 2.16
N LYS A 113 6.50 -14.71 2.54
CA LYS A 113 7.26 -14.91 3.78
C LYS A 113 6.36 -14.85 5.02
N SER A 114 5.47 -13.87 5.07
CA SER A 114 4.51 -13.73 6.16
C SER A 114 3.55 -14.93 6.23
N MET A 115 2.98 -15.34 5.10
CA MET A 115 2.10 -16.50 5.03
C MET A 115 2.79 -17.77 5.51
N GLN A 116 4.03 -18.02 5.07
CA GLN A 116 4.83 -19.17 5.53
C GLN A 116 5.09 -19.14 7.02
N LYS A 117 5.47 -17.96 7.56
CA LYS A 117 5.70 -17.75 9.00
C LYS A 117 4.44 -18.05 9.81
N MET A 118 3.29 -17.52 9.39
CA MET A 118 2.02 -17.72 10.10
C MET A 118 1.53 -19.16 9.97
N SER A 119 1.69 -19.80 8.81
CA SER A 119 1.39 -21.23 8.62
C SER A 119 2.24 -22.12 9.52
N ALA A 120 3.53 -21.84 9.63
CA ALA A 120 4.43 -22.61 10.52
C ALA A 120 4.05 -22.47 12.00
N SER A 121 3.59 -21.28 12.43
CA SER A 121 3.21 -21.05 13.82
C SER A 121 1.85 -21.64 14.21
N THR A 122 0.94 -21.82 13.26
CA THR A 122 -0.44 -22.30 13.51
C THR A 122 -0.68 -23.74 13.09
N GLY A 123 0.18 -24.30 12.24
CA GLY A 123 -0.04 -25.59 11.58
C GLY A 123 -1.10 -25.54 10.46
N LEU A 124 -1.67 -24.34 10.18
CA LEU A 124 -2.68 -24.16 9.15
C LEU A 124 -2.01 -23.86 7.81
N VAL A 125 -2.29 -24.65 6.80
CA VAL A 125 -1.67 -24.51 5.47
C VAL A 125 -2.76 -24.31 4.42
N PRO A 126 -2.78 -23.17 3.70
CA PRO A 126 -3.71 -22.99 2.59
C PRO A 126 -3.29 -23.84 1.39
N GLU A 127 -4.24 -24.30 0.58
CA GLU A 127 -3.93 -24.99 -0.67
C GLU A 127 -3.41 -24.04 -1.75
N LYS A 128 -3.93 -22.81 -1.73
CA LYS A 128 -3.53 -21.79 -2.70
C LYS A 128 -3.53 -20.41 -2.06
N VAL A 129 -2.49 -19.63 -2.35
CA VAL A 129 -2.42 -18.22 -2.01
C VAL A 129 -2.35 -17.41 -3.31
N THR A 130 -3.19 -16.37 -3.42
CA THR A 130 -3.17 -15.42 -4.53
C THR A 130 -2.95 -14.03 -4.00
N ILE A 131 -1.97 -13.31 -4.54
CA ILE A 131 -1.67 -11.93 -4.19
C ILE A 131 -2.13 -11.05 -5.34
N LYS A 132 -3.11 -10.18 -5.08
CA LYS A 132 -3.71 -9.29 -6.10
C LYS A 132 -4.37 -8.08 -5.46
N PRO A 133 -4.65 -7.02 -6.22
CA PRO A 133 -5.47 -5.92 -5.71
C PRO A 133 -6.87 -6.40 -5.34
N LEU A 134 -7.34 -6.05 -4.15
CA LEU A 134 -8.71 -6.26 -3.69
C LEU A 134 -9.34 -4.89 -3.39
N THR A 135 -10.63 -4.74 -3.67
CA THR A 135 -11.33 -3.45 -3.52
C THR A 135 -11.93 -3.23 -2.14
N ALA A 136 -12.43 -4.29 -1.51
CA ALA A 136 -13.24 -4.20 -0.30
C ALA A 136 -12.61 -4.82 0.96
N SER A 137 -11.51 -5.56 0.82
CA SER A 137 -10.88 -6.27 1.95
C SER A 137 -9.36 -6.30 1.83
N TRP A 138 -8.68 -6.59 2.94
CA TRP A 138 -7.24 -6.80 2.97
C TRP A 138 -6.86 -8.26 2.72
N GLY A 139 -7.76 -9.17 3.02
CA GLY A 139 -7.66 -10.59 2.70
C GLY A 139 -9.04 -11.19 2.45
N ARG A 140 -9.08 -12.39 1.95
CA ARG A 140 -10.29 -13.19 1.77
C ARG A 140 -9.92 -14.68 1.73
N CYS A 141 -10.51 -15.44 2.62
CA CYS A 141 -10.55 -16.90 2.53
C CYS A 141 -11.83 -17.32 1.79
N ILE A 142 -11.70 -18.17 0.78
CA ILE A 142 -12.83 -18.75 0.04
C ILE A 142 -12.81 -20.26 0.16
N SER A 143 -13.85 -20.93 -0.36
CA SER A 143 -13.92 -22.39 -0.40
C SER A 143 -12.63 -23.02 -0.94
N ASN A 144 -12.38 -24.29 -0.61
CA ASN A 144 -11.18 -25.03 -0.99
C ASN A 144 -9.86 -24.46 -0.45
N ARG A 145 -9.88 -23.91 0.78
CA ARG A 145 -8.66 -23.43 1.48
C ARG A 145 -7.83 -22.45 0.63
N HIS A 146 -8.50 -21.67 -0.21
CA HIS A 146 -7.86 -20.68 -1.07
C HIS A 146 -7.91 -19.30 -0.42
N ILE A 147 -6.75 -18.71 -0.16
CA ILE A 147 -6.60 -17.38 0.43
C ILE A 147 -6.16 -16.39 -0.65
N SER A 148 -6.84 -15.25 -0.71
CA SER A 148 -6.42 -14.10 -1.52
C SER A 148 -6.00 -12.97 -0.60
N ILE A 149 -4.81 -12.39 -0.82
CA ILE A 149 -4.25 -11.27 -0.05
C ILE A 149 -4.13 -10.04 -0.94
N ASN A 150 -4.49 -8.88 -0.39
CA ASN A 150 -4.44 -7.61 -1.10
C ASN A 150 -2.99 -7.14 -1.25
N SER A 151 -2.54 -6.98 -2.49
CA SER A 151 -1.18 -6.50 -2.78
C SER A 151 -0.90 -5.10 -2.22
N LYS A 152 -1.91 -4.27 -1.97
CA LYS A 152 -1.76 -2.96 -1.33
C LYS A 152 -1.28 -3.02 0.13
N LEU A 153 -1.24 -4.21 0.74
CA LEU A 153 -0.68 -4.39 2.09
C LEU A 153 0.80 -4.01 2.18
N ILE A 154 1.51 -3.98 1.05
CA ILE A 154 2.94 -3.62 1.01
C ILE A 154 3.23 -2.22 1.55
N VAL A 155 2.26 -1.31 1.57
CA VAL A 155 2.45 0.04 2.14
C VAL A 155 2.47 0.05 3.66
N PHE A 156 1.95 -0.99 4.31
CA PHE A 156 1.89 -1.10 5.76
C PHE A 156 3.09 -1.83 6.33
N ARG A 157 3.27 -1.73 7.67
CA ARG A 157 4.32 -2.44 8.39
C ARG A 157 4.12 -3.95 8.30
N ARG A 158 5.21 -4.70 8.44
CA ARG A 158 5.21 -6.18 8.38
C ARG A 158 4.22 -6.82 9.35
N GLU A 159 4.06 -6.23 10.53
CA GLU A 159 3.12 -6.74 11.55
C GLU A 159 1.66 -6.69 11.05
N CYS A 160 1.32 -5.70 10.20
CA CYS A 160 -0.01 -5.64 9.59
C CYS A 160 -0.18 -6.75 8.53
N ILE A 161 0.87 -7.07 7.77
CA ILE A 161 0.87 -8.16 6.80
C ILE A 161 0.73 -9.49 7.55
N ASP A 162 1.52 -9.70 8.61
CA ASP A 162 1.47 -10.88 9.47
C ASP A 162 0.05 -11.07 10.05
N TYR A 163 -0.54 -9.99 10.56
CA TYR A 163 -1.89 -10.02 11.12
C TYR A 163 -2.95 -10.46 10.08
N VAL A 164 -2.93 -9.88 8.88
CA VAL A 164 -3.89 -10.25 7.83
C VAL A 164 -3.67 -11.70 7.38
N CYS A 165 -2.43 -12.14 7.20
CA CYS A 165 -2.12 -13.53 6.86
C CYS A 165 -2.64 -14.50 7.93
N LEU A 166 -2.40 -14.19 9.21
CA LEU A 166 -2.90 -14.99 10.32
C LEU A 166 -4.44 -15.01 10.36
N HIS A 167 -5.08 -13.85 10.18
CA HIS A 167 -6.54 -13.73 10.16
C HIS A 167 -7.16 -14.63 9.09
N GLU A 168 -6.63 -14.62 7.88
CA GLU A 168 -7.14 -15.47 6.79
C GLU A 168 -6.86 -16.95 7.01
N LEU A 169 -5.74 -17.30 7.66
CA LEU A 169 -5.47 -18.70 8.04
C LEU A 169 -6.48 -19.21 9.07
N CYS A 170 -6.91 -18.38 10.03
CA CYS A 170 -7.91 -18.78 11.01
C CYS A 170 -9.28 -19.14 10.39
N HIS A 171 -9.57 -18.70 9.17
CA HIS A 171 -10.78 -19.11 8.43
C HIS A 171 -10.67 -20.50 7.79
N LEU A 172 -9.55 -21.22 7.94
CA LEU A 172 -9.37 -22.59 7.44
C LEU A 172 -9.87 -23.67 8.42
N VAL A 173 -10.24 -23.28 9.64
CA VAL A 173 -10.79 -24.15 10.71
C VAL A 173 -12.28 -23.98 10.83
#